data_da2015237182d37ffa0c7e556ae8c4e2
#
_entry.id   da2015237182d37ffa0c7e556ae8c4e2
#
_cell.length_a   1.000
_cell.length_b   1.000
_cell.length_c   1.000
_cell.angle_alpha   90.00
_cell.angle_beta   90.00
_cell.angle_gamma   90.00
#
_symmetry.space_group_name_H-M   'P 1'
#
loop_
_entity.id
_entity.type
_entity.pdbx_description
1 polymer ?
#
loop_
_entity_poly.entity_id
_entity_poly.type
_entity_poly.pdbx_seq_one_letter_code
_entity_poly.pdbx_strand_id
1 'polypeptide(L)'
;MRAYYALLSQQEGADSLSQFNHPGNTFGTFGDFAFWDPVIDSRMYMVEAGNGEGQIGAGGYYPSYEYYTMALDKGWHLAPTNNQDNHKGRWGNANDARDVILTDDFSEEGIYDALRAMRMYATEDKNLEIGYTVNGMLLGSSLTEVPEKLDIHVTVNDPDASDSISKVEVIVNSGKTAYTWDDPAVLATGDLSVTLDPDYSYYYIRVTQGDGDLAVTAPVWVGETLKLGISDVTCGTSTPVTGEKMTVTTTLFNSESTDARIKSITYAVGSQVLTSATDAGTVPASGTLDPVSYTHLRAHETEA
;
A
#
# COMPACT_ATOMS: atom_id res chain seq x y z
N MET A 1 3.40 15.98 5.35
CA MET A 1 2.92 14.72 5.95
C MET A 1 2.39 14.91 7.39
N ARG A 2 3.19 15.31 8.39
CA ARG A 2 2.75 15.39 9.81
C ARG A 2 1.44 16.17 10.03
N ALA A 3 1.28 17.36 9.42
CA ALA A 3 0.05 18.15 9.57
C ALA A 3 -1.18 17.47 8.94
N TYR A 4 -0.99 16.78 7.82
CA TYR A 4 -2.05 16.01 7.17
C TYR A 4 -2.44 14.78 8.00
N TYR A 5 -1.46 14.04 8.51
CA TYR A 5 -1.72 12.91 9.39
C TYR A 5 -2.41 13.33 10.70
N ALA A 6 -1.99 14.47 11.28
CA ALA A 6 -2.66 15.02 12.45
C ALA A 6 -4.14 15.36 12.18
N LEU A 7 -4.48 15.79 10.96
CA LEU A 7 -5.87 16.00 10.56
C LEU A 7 -6.60 14.66 10.40
N LEU A 8 -6.01 13.70 9.70
CA LEU A 8 -6.62 12.38 9.50
C LEU A 8 -6.82 11.62 10.82
N SER A 9 -5.96 11.83 11.82
CA SER A 9 -6.09 11.15 13.13
C SER A 9 -7.19 11.71 14.02
N GLN A 10 -7.79 12.87 13.68
CA GLN A 10 -8.92 13.45 14.42
C GLN A 10 -10.22 12.67 14.18
N GLN A 11 -11.20 12.86 15.07
CA GLN A 11 -12.52 12.22 14.95
C GLN A 11 -13.20 12.57 13.62
N GLU A 12 -13.07 13.82 13.19
CA GLU A 12 -13.61 14.31 11.93
C GLU A 12 -13.00 13.66 10.69
N GLY A 13 -11.80 13.07 10.83
CA GLY A 13 -11.14 12.31 9.76
C GLY A 13 -11.51 10.83 9.69
N ALA A 14 -12.34 10.32 10.62
CA ALA A 14 -12.61 8.89 10.74
C ALA A 14 -13.27 8.28 9.50
N ASP A 15 -14.12 9.03 8.80
CA ASP A 15 -14.81 8.59 7.59
C ASP A 15 -14.13 9.01 6.28
N SER A 16 -12.91 9.57 6.38
CA SER A 16 -12.17 10.02 5.20
C SER A 16 -11.73 8.86 4.33
N LEU A 17 -11.82 9.05 3.02
CA LEU A 17 -11.14 8.24 2.01
C LEU A 17 -9.93 9.02 1.51
N SER A 18 -8.75 8.56 1.85
CA SER A 18 -7.51 9.26 1.51
C SER A 18 -6.68 8.46 0.52
N GLN A 19 -5.88 9.18 -0.28
CA GLN A 19 -5.04 8.61 -1.32
C GLN A 19 -3.66 9.27 -1.33
N PHE A 20 -2.63 8.50 -1.61
CA PHE A 20 -1.32 9.01 -2.00
C PHE A 20 -1.30 9.29 -3.50
N ASN A 21 -1.26 10.57 -3.89
CA ASN A 21 -1.32 10.96 -5.30
C ASN A 21 0.08 11.00 -5.92
N HIS A 22 0.18 10.54 -7.17
CA HIS A 22 1.35 10.64 -8.07
C HIS A 22 2.71 10.46 -7.37
N PRO A 23 2.93 9.38 -6.58
CA PRO A 23 4.23 9.15 -6.00
C PRO A 23 5.28 8.98 -7.09
N GLY A 24 6.43 9.62 -6.92
CA GLY A 24 7.50 9.53 -7.90
C GLY A 24 8.56 10.61 -7.76
N ASN A 25 9.60 10.52 -8.58
CA ASN A 25 10.73 11.46 -8.56
C ASN A 25 10.33 12.90 -8.87
N THR A 26 9.24 13.11 -9.60
CA THR A 26 8.75 14.45 -9.99
C THR A 26 8.02 15.15 -8.86
N PHE A 27 7.17 14.42 -8.11
CA PHE A 27 6.27 15.00 -7.11
C PHE A 27 6.62 14.60 -5.68
N GLY A 28 7.58 13.66 -5.51
CA GLY A 28 8.00 13.13 -4.22
C GLY A 28 7.37 11.78 -3.89
N THR A 29 7.92 11.13 -2.87
CA THR A 29 7.63 9.74 -2.52
C THR A 29 6.98 9.60 -1.13
N PHE A 30 6.45 10.70 -0.58
CA PHE A 30 5.89 10.72 0.78
C PHE A 30 6.88 10.24 1.86
N GLY A 31 8.20 10.51 1.65
CA GLY A 31 9.28 10.00 2.51
C GLY A 31 9.45 8.48 2.37
N ASP A 32 9.30 7.97 1.15
CA ASP A 32 9.33 6.54 0.80
C ASP A 32 8.32 5.72 1.62
N PHE A 33 7.15 6.33 1.90
CA PHE A 33 6.05 5.75 2.68
C PHE A 33 6.46 5.29 4.09
N ALA A 34 7.58 5.80 4.62
CA ALA A 34 8.16 5.32 5.88
C ALA A 34 7.38 5.74 7.14
N PHE A 35 6.41 6.65 7.01
CA PHE A 35 5.64 7.16 8.15
C PHE A 35 4.32 6.39 8.32
N TRP A 36 4.38 5.06 8.28
CA TRP A 36 3.23 4.22 8.56
C TRP A 36 2.75 4.42 10.01
N ASP A 37 1.45 4.46 10.18
CA ASP A 37 0.76 4.58 11.47
C ASP A 37 -0.58 3.84 11.36
N PRO A 38 -0.98 3.02 12.34
CA PRO A 38 -2.17 2.18 12.23
C PRO A 38 -3.47 2.98 12.13
N VAL A 39 -3.54 4.16 12.75
CA VAL A 39 -4.72 5.03 12.66
C VAL A 39 -4.79 5.65 11.27
N ILE A 40 -3.66 6.06 10.72
CA ILE A 40 -3.60 6.66 9.38
C ILE A 40 -3.84 5.59 8.33
N ASP A 41 -3.26 4.38 8.49
CA ASP A 41 -3.47 3.24 7.60
C ASP A 41 -4.97 2.91 7.46
N SER A 42 -5.72 2.92 8.57
CA SER A 42 -7.17 2.68 8.54
C SER A 42 -7.99 3.79 7.84
N ARG A 43 -7.37 4.85 7.35
CA ARG A 43 -8.00 6.01 6.69
C ARG A 43 -7.34 6.37 5.35
N MET A 44 -6.27 5.68 5.02
CA MET A 44 -5.55 5.79 3.76
C MET A 44 -5.83 4.53 2.96
N TYR A 45 -6.60 4.63 1.90
CA TYR A 45 -7.13 3.47 1.18
C TYR A 45 -6.47 3.24 -0.17
N MET A 46 -5.85 4.27 -0.74
CA MET A 46 -5.44 4.23 -2.13
C MET A 46 -4.07 4.85 -2.36
N VAL A 47 -3.42 4.42 -3.44
CA VAL A 47 -2.20 5.03 -3.99
C VAL A 47 -2.24 5.01 -5.51
N GLU A 48 -1.87 6.10 -6.14
CA GLU A 48 -1.78 6.14 -7.59
C GLU A 48 -0.63 5.26 -8.09
N ALA A 49 -0.98 4.19 -8.81
CA ALA A 49 -0.06 3.34 -9.56
C ALA A 49 0.19 3.89 -10.97
N GLY A 50 -0.65 4.82 -11.41
CA GLY A 50 -0.49 5.61 -12.63
C GLY A 50 -1.19 6.94 -12.49
N ASN A 51 -0.66 7.98 -13.15
CA ASN A 51 -1.21 9.33 -13.11
C ASN A 51 -0.94 10.07 -14.42
N GLY A 52 -1.85 10.93 -14.82
CA GLY A 52 -1.68 11.90 -15.91
C GLY A 52 -2.63 11.71 -17.07
N GLU A 53 -2.85 12.83 -17.80
CA GLU A 53 -3.79 12.93 -18.92
C GLU A 53 -3.15 12.68 -20.30
N GLY A 54 -1.86 12.34 -20.32
CA GLY A 54 -1.12 12.00 -21.55
C GLY A 54 -1.47 10.62 -22.07
N GLN A 55 -1.03 10.33 -23.28
CA GLN A 55 -1.16 9.00 -23.85
C GLN A 55 -0.34 7.99 -23.01
N ILE A 56 -0.92 6.82 -22.73
CA ILE A 56 -0.25 5.72 -22.06
C ILE A 56 0.99 5.31 -22.86
N GLY A 57 2.09 5.04 -22.16
CA GLY A 57 3.38 4.78 -22.80
C GLY A 57 4.10 5.99 -23.40
N ALA A 58 3.55 7.20 -23.25
CA ALA A 58 4.11 8.44 -23.80
C ALA A 58 4.19 9.56 -22.75
N GLY A 59 4.68 10.72 -23.15
CA GLY A 59 4.82 11.84 -22.24
C GLY A 59 3.49 12.40 -21.71
N GLY A 60 3.48 12.73 -20.42
CA GLY A 60 2.30 13.25 -19.72
C GLY A 60 1.44 12.16 -19.04
N TYR A 61 1.86 10.92 -19.14
CA TYR A 61 1.44 9.80 -18.30
C TYR A 61 2.64 9.28 -17.50
N TYR A 62 2.44 9.00 -16.22
CA TYR A 62 3.48 8.68 -15.25
C TYR A 62 3.11 7.38 -14.50
N PRO A 63 3.57 6.21 -14.97
CA PRO A 63 3.41 4.97 -14.23
C PRO A 63 4.20 5.00 -12.92
N SER A 64 3.63 4.45 -11.86
CA SER A 64 4.16 4.49 -10.48
C SER A 64 4.04 3.13 -9.79
N TYR A 65 4.07 2.03 -10.53
CA TYR A 65 3.86 0.66 -10.02
C TYR A 65 4.88 0.25 -8.96
N GLU A 66 6.14 0.73 -9.09
CA GLU A 66 7.18 0.49 -8.09
C GLU A 66 6.89 1.18 -6.75
N TYR A 67 6.24 2.34 -6.77
CA TYR A 67 5.85 3.07 -5.56
C TYR A 67 4.63 2.43 -4.89
N TYR A 68 3.72 1.84 -5.67
CA TYR A 68 2.65 1.01 -5.13
C TYR A 68 3.23 -0.15 -4.31
N THR A 69 4.12 -0.95 -4.91
CA THR A 69 4.82 -2.03 -4.22
C THR A 69 5.59 -1.55 -3.00
N MET A 70 6.30 -0.40 -3.13
CA MET A 70 7.05 0.18 -2.01
C MET A 70 6.14 0.53 -0.83
N ALA A 71 4.96 1.07 -1.08
CA ALA A 71 4.00 1.39 -0.04
C ALA A 71 3.49 0.13 0.67
N LEU A 72 3.15 -0.92 -0.07
CA LEU A 72 2.74 -2.21 0.50
C LEU A 72 3.85 -2.84 1.35
N ASP A 73 5.12 -2.76 0.91
CA ASP A 73 6.27 -3.26 1.66
C ASP A 73 6.53 -2.49 2.97
N LYS A 74 6.02 -1.27 3.08
CA LYS A 74 6.06 -0.46 4.32
C LYS A 74 4.91 -0.77 5.28
N GLY A 75 4.03 -1.71 4.92
CA GLY A 75 2.92 -2.15 5.75
C GLY A 75 1.60 -1.42 5.51
N TRP A 76 1.54 -0.54 4.51
CA TRP A 76 0.28 0.13 4.15
C TRP A 76 -0.70 -0.85 3.50
N HIS A 77 -1.98 -0.73 3.88
CA HIS A 77 -3.09 -1.40 3.20
C HIS A 77 -3.69 -0.45 2.17
N LEU A 78 -3.32 -0.63 0.92
CA LEU A 78 -3.70 0.30 -0.16
C LEU A 78 -4.18 -0.47 -1.38
N ALA A 79 -5.20 0.06 -2.03
CA ALA A 79 -5.58 -0.32 -3.38
C ALA A 79 -4.88 0.61 -4.40
N PRO A 80 -4.57 0.12 -5.60
CA PRO A 80 -4.00 0.95 -6.65
C PRO A 80 -5.09 1.76 -7.35
N THR A 81 -4.73 2.97 -7.79
CA THR A 81 -5.55 3.80 -8.69
C THR A 81 -4.75 4.23 -9.91
N ASN A 82 -5.44 4.57 -10.99
CA ASN A 82 -4.86 5.11 -12.21
C ASN A 82 -5.66 6.32 -12.67
N ASN A 83 -5.28 7.49 -12.18
CA ASN A 83 -6.03 8.71 -12.34
C ASN A 83 -5.50 9.55 -13.50
N GLN A 84 -6.39 10.15 -14.28
CA GLN A 84 -6.01 10.98 -15.41
C GLN A 84 -5.50 12.37 -14.99
N ASP A 85 -5.69 12.79 -13.73
CA ASP A 85 -5.31 14.11 -13.19
C ASP A 85 -5.70 15.25 -14.15
N ASN A 86 -6.95 15.21 -14.63
CA ASN A 86 -7.40 16.02 -15.74
C ASN A 86 -7.71 17.45 -15.32
N HIS A 87 -6.99 18.42 -15.90
CA HIS A 87 -7.15 19.86 -15.66
C HIS A 87 -7.84 20.61 -16.82
N LYS A 88 -8.34 19.88 -17.84
CA LYS A 88 -8.88 20.47 -19.08
C LYS A 88 -10.33 20.07 -19.39
N GLY A 89 -11.04 19.50 -18.42
CA GLY A 89 -12.45 19.10 -18.59
C GLY A 89 -12.65 17.89 -19.52
N ARG A 90 -11.65 17.01 -19.63
CA ARG A 90 -11.71 15.75 -20.38
C ARG A 90 -11.83 14.54 -19.46
N TRP A 91 -12.68 14.63 -18.45
CA TRP A 91 -12.85 13.59 -17.44
C TRP A 91 -13.32 12.28 -18.06
N GLY A 92 -12.55 11.21 -17.82
CA GLY A 92 -12.80 9.87 -18.34
C GLY A 92 -12.48 9.65 -19.82
N ASN A 93 -11.99 10.67 -20.56
CA ASN A 93 -11.67 10.54 -21.97
C ASN A 93 -10.33 11.18 -22.40
N ALA A 94 -9.45 11.45 -21.45
CA ALA A 94 -8.11 11.96 -21.74
C ALA A 94 -7.19 10.87 -22.28
N ASN A 95 -7.28 9.69 -21.69
CA ASN A 95 -6.66 8.43 -22.11
C ASN A 95 -7.54 7.24 -21.65
N ASP A 96 -7.03 6.02 -21.81
CA ASP A 96 -7.78 4.79 -21.48
C ASP A 96 -7.54 4.29 -20.05
N ALA A 97 -6.74 4.99 -19.23
CA ALA A 97 -6.55 4.65 -17.82
C ALA A 97 -7.86 4.71 -17.01
N ARG A 98 -8.08 3.72 -16.16
CA ARG A 98 -9.30 3.60 -15.35
C ARG A 98 -9.00 3.05 -13.95
N ASP A 99 -9.85 3.48 -13.02
CA ASP A 99 -10.09 2.79 -11.76
C ASP A 99 -11.34 1.93 -11.92
N VAL A 100 -11.22 0.64 -11.66
CA VAL A 100 -12.34 -0.28 -11.72
C VAL A 100 -12.74 -0.67 -10.31
N ILE A 101 -13.99 -0.42 -9.96
CA ILE A 101 -14.56 -0.69 -8.64
C ILE A 101 -15.52 -1.88 -8.76
N LEU A 102 -15.32 -2.90 -7.93
CA LEU A 102 -16.17 -4.08 -7.87
C LEU A 102 -17.24 -3.87 -6.79
N THR A 103 -18.47 -3.72 -7.21
CA THR A 103 -19.63 -3.57 -6.33
C THR A 103 -20.87 -4.21 -6.97
N ASP A 104 -21.77 -4.75 -6.17
CA ASP A 104 -23.11 -5.20 -6.55
C ASP A 104 -24.19 -4.14 -6.25
N ASP A 105 -23.79 -3.04 -5.58
CA ASP A 105 -24.63 -1.88 -5.30
C ASP A 105 -24.09 -0.63 -5.99
N PHE A 106 -24.67 -0.26 -7.14
CA PHE A 106 -24.29 0.94 -7.90
C PHE A 106 -24.96 2.20 -7.34
N SER A 107 -24.90 2.38 -6.02
CA SER A 107 -25.26 3.60 -5.31
C SER A 107 -24.00 4.36 -4.85
N GLU A 108 -24.17 5.59 -4.39
CA GLU A 108 -23.08 6.35 -3.77
C GLU A 108 -22.50 5.61 -2.57
N GLU A 109 -23.35 5.04 -1.71
CA GLU A 109 -22.96 4.28 -0.52
C GLU A 109 -22.20 3.00 -0.92
N GLY A 110 -22.71 2.23 -1.88
CA GLY A 110 -22.08 1.00 -2.35
C GLY A 110 -20.72 1.25 -3.00
N ILE A 111 -20.53 2.37 -3.70
CA ILE A 111 -19.21 2.78 -4.23
C ILE A 111 -18.26 3.11 -3.09
N TYR A 112 -18.66 3.89 -2.10
CA TYR A 112 -17.81 4.22 -0.96
C TYR A 112 -17.45 3.00 -0.12
N ASP A 113 -18.38 2.05 0.05
CA ASP A 113 -18.12 0.80 0.75
C ASP A 113 -17.13 -0.09 0.00
N ALA A 114 -17.24 -0.17 -1.33
CA ALA A 114 -16.28 -0.88 -2.15
C ALA A 114 -14.88 -0.23 -2.09
N LEU A 115 -14.79 1.09 -2.09
CA LEU A 115 -13.52 1.82 -1.92
C LEU A 115 -12.90 1.55 -0.53
N ARG A 116 -13.70 1.59 0.55
CA ARG A 116 -13.22 1.25 1.90
C ARG A 116 -12.78 -0.20 2.03
N ALA A 117 -13.46 -1.09 1.31
CA ALA A 117 -13.10 -2.50 1.25
C ALA A 117 -11.97 -2.79 0.24
N MET A 118 -11.45 -1.76 -0.44
CA MET A 118 -10.40 -1.87 -1.47
C MET A 118 -10.76 -2.87 -2.58
N ARG A 119 -12.06 -2.97 -2.94
CA ARG A 119 -12.58 -3.82 -4.02
C ARG A 119 -12.34 -3.17 -5.36
N MET A 120 -11.07 -3.04 -5.75
CA MET A 120 -10.73 -2.29 -6.95
C MET A 120 -9.40 -2.71 -7.56
N TYR A 121 -9.24 -2.36 -8.82
CA TYR A 121 -7.97 -2.46 -9.53
C TYR A 121 -7.76 -1.23 -10.42
N ALA A 122 -6.50 -0.96 -10.76
CA ALA A 122 -6.08 0.07 -11.68
C ALA A 122 -5.69 -0.57 -13.01
N THR A 123 -6.07 0.04 -14.12
CA THR A 123 -5.75 -0.45 -15.46
C THR A 123 -5.41 0.70 -16.40
N GLU A 124 -4.53 0.43 -17.36
CA GLU A 124 -4.21 1.31 -18.49
C GLU A 124 -5.17 1.12 -19.66
N ASP A 125 -5.98 0.07 -19.64
CA ASP A 125 -7.03 -0.20 -20.60
C ASP A 125 -8.43 0.19 -20.06
N LYS A 126 -9.30 0.66 -20.97
CA LYS A 126 -10.62 1.23 -20.62
C LYS A 126 -11.67 0.20 -20.19
N ASN A 127 -11.51 -1.08 -20.56
CA ASN A 127 -12.54 -2.11 -20.43
C ASN A 127 -12.02 -3.49 -20.05
N LEU A 128 -10.74 -3.63 -19.70
CA LEU A 128 -10.18 -4.86 -19.15
C LEU A 128 -10.91 -5.29 -17.87
N GLU A 129 -11.37 -6.52 -17.80
CA GLU A 129 -12.10 -7.10 -16.69
C GLU A 129 -11.20 -8.09 -15.92
N ILE A 130 -11.06 -7.89 -14.61
CA ILE A 130 -10.26 -8.75 -13.72
C ILE A 130 -11.08 -9.14 -12.50
N GLY A 131 -11.22 -10.45 -12.27
CA GLY A 131 -11.63 -11.01 -10.99
C GLY A 131 -10.44 -11.68 -10.30
N TYR A 132 -10.30 -11.50 -8.97
CA TYR A 132 -9.20 -12.07 -8.22
C TYR A 132 -9.63 -12.47 -6.82
N THR A 133 -9.34 -13.72 -6.45
CA THR A 133 -9.57 -14.23 -5.09
C THR A 133 -8.39 -15.05 -4.59
N VAL A 134 -8.24 -15.11 -3.28
CA VAL A 134 -7.35 -16.03 -2.55
C VAL A 134 -8.19 -16.77 -1.52
N ASN A 135 -8.22 -18.08 -1.57
CA ASN A 135 -9.08 -18.94 -0.73
C ASN A 135 -10.55 -18.47 -0.71
N GLY A 136 -11.04 -17.98 -1.85
CA GLY A 136 -12.38 -17.44 -2.01
C GLY A 136 -12.60 -16.02 -1.47
N MET A 137 -11.59 -15.41 -0.85
CA MET A 137 -11.64 -14.02 -0.40
C MET A 137 -11.26 -13.08 -1.56
N LEU A 138 -12.11 -12.09 -1.82
CA LEU A 138 -11.90 -11.12 -2.90
C LEU A 138 -10.68 -10.24 -2.64
N LEU A 139 -10.10 -9.69 -3.70
CA LEU A 139 -9.11 -8.62 -3.65
C LEU A 139 -9.51 -7.53 -2.63
N GLY A 140 -8.51 -6.93 -1.96
CA GLY A 140 -8.72 -5.99 -0.87
C GLY A 140 -9.05 -6.65 0.49
N SER A 141 -9.09 -7.99 0.58
CA SER A 141 -9.33 -8.70 1.84
C SER A 141 -8.03 -9.00 2.59
N SER A 142 -8.16 -9.23 3.90
CA SER A 142 -7.09 -9.74 4.76
C SER A 142 -7.46 -11.13 5.30
N LEU A 143 -6.59 -12.10 5.09
CA LEU A 143 -6.63 -13.40 5.76
C LEU A 143 -5.92 -13.25 7.10
N THR A 144 -6.67 -13.13 8.18
CA THR A 144 -6.12 -12.90 9.54
C THR A 144 -5.31 -14.09 10.06
N GLU A 145 -5.66 -15.31 9.61
CA GLU A 145 -4.90 -16.52 9.90
C GLU A 145 -4.12 -16.92 8.63
N VAL A 146 -2.86 -17.32 8.81
CA VAL A 146 -2.03 -17.84 7.71
C VAL A 146 -2.52 -19.26 7.40
N PRO A 147 -3.10 -19.50 6.20
CA PRO A 147 -3.57 -20.83 5.82
C PRO A 147 -2.39 -21.75 5.47
N GLU A 148 -2.63 -23.05 5.39
CA GLU A 148 -1.61 -24.01 4.95
C GLU A 148 -1.20 -23.80 3.48
N LYS A 149 -2.16 -23.43 2.63
CA LYS A 149 -1.99 -23.13 1.21
C LYS A 149 -2.86 -21.96 0.79
N LEU A 150 -2.44 -21.29 -0.26
CA LEU A 150 -3.18 -20.23 -0.93
C LEU A 150 -3.70 -20.72 -2.28
N ASP A 151 -5.00 -20.91 -2.40
CA ASP A 151 -5.66 -21.17 -3.67
C ASP A 151 -5.99 -19.83 -4.32
N ILE A 152 -5.20 -19.46 -5.30
CA ILE A 152 -5.33 -18.21 -6.06
C ILE A 152 -6.14 -18.51 -7.32
N HIS A 153 -7.21 -17.73 -7.52
CA HIS A 153 -8.05 -17.79 -8.71
C HIS A 153 -8.15 -16.40 -9.34
N VAL A 154 -7.93 -16.34 -10.64
CA VAL A 154 -7.97 -15.12 -11.44
C VAL A 154 -8.85 -15.33 -12.65
N THR A 155 -9.81 -14.46 -12.87
CA THR A 155 -10.50 -14.35 -14.15
C THR A 155 -10.01 -13.08 -14.85
N VAL A 156 -9.72 -13.17 -16.14
CA VAL A 156 -9.30 -12.04 -16.95
C VAL A 156 -9.97 -12.11 -18.31
N ASN A 157 -10.56 -10.99 -18.73
CA ASN A 157 -11.23 -10.88 -20.01
C ASN A 157 -11.03 -9.48 -20.57
N ASP A 158 -10.65 -9.41 -21.83
CA ASP A 158 -10.68 -8.17 -22.60
C ASP A 158 -11.79 -8.29 -23.63
N PRO A 159 -12.81 -7.39 -23.61
CA PRO A 159 -13.87 -7.39 -24.61
C PRO A 159 -13.41 -6.99 -26.01
N ASP A 160 -12.26 -6.30 -26.12
CA ASP A 160 -11.72 -5.84 -27.39
C ASP A 160 -10.94 -6.97 -28.09
N ALA A 161 -11.49 -7.52 -29.16
CA ALA A 161 -10.92 -8.66 -29.88
C ALA A 161 -9.50 -8.40 -30.47
N SER A 162 -9.09 -7.15 -30.56
CA SER A 162 -7.74 -6.74 -31.00
C SER A 162 -6.73 -6.72 -29.87
N ASP A 163 -7.19 -6.74 -28.64
CA ASP A 163 -6.35 -6.73 -27.46
C ASP A 163 -6.27 -8.12 -26.83
N SER A 164 -5.08 -8.56 -26.52
CA SER A 164 -4.83 -9.90 -25.99
C SER A 164 -4.10 -9.82 -24.68
N ILE A 165 -4.41 -10.75 -23.79
CA ILE A 165 -3.63 -10.91 -22.57
C ILE A 165 -2.32 -11.62 -22.92
N SER A 166 -1.19 -10.97 -22.67
CA SER A 166 0.13 -11.54 -22.96
C SER A 166 0.75 -12.23 -21.74
N LYS A 167 0.39 -11.77 -20.53
CA LYS A 167 0.92 -12.33 -19.29
C LYS A 167 0.05 -11.97 -18.09
N VAL A 168 -0.09 -12.88 -17.15
CA VAL A 168 -0.69 -12.66 -15.82
C VAL A 168 0.30 -13.15 -14.77
N GLU A 169 0.55 -12.32 -13.76
CA GLU A 169 1.54 -12.60 -12.72
C GLU A 169 0.94 -12.43 -11.33
N VAL A 170 1.34 -13.28 -10.40
CA VAL A 170 1.12 -13.11 -8.97
C VAL A 170 2.33 -12.36 -8.41
N ILE A 171 2.12 -11.13 -7.96
CA ILE A 171 3.16 -10.27 -7.40
C ILE A 171 3.05 -10.25 -5.88
N VAL A 172 4.21 -10.26 -5.22
CA VAL A 172 4.37 -10.34 -3.76
C VAL A 172 5.38 -9.31 -3.26
N ASN A 173 5.73 -9.36 -2.00
CA ASN A 173 6.69 -8.46 -1.35
C ASN A 173 7.92 -8.19 -2.23
N SER A 174 8.35 -6.93 -2.21
CA SER A 174 9.47 -6.40 -3.00
C SER A 174 9.26 -6.47 -4.52
N GLY A 175 8.00 -6.53 -4.98
CA GLY A 175 7.66 -6.62 -6.39
C GLY A 175 8.11 -7.92 -7.06
N LYS A 176 8.37 -8.96 -6.28
CA LYS A 176 8.76 -10.28 -6.81
C LYS A 176 7.57 -10.96 -7.45
N THR A 177 7.82 -11.69 -8.53
CA THR A 177 6.83 -12.57 -9.14
C THR A 177 6.89 -13.94 -8.46
N ALA A 178 5.79 -14.34 -7.81
CA ALA A 178 5.65 -15.66 -7.20
C ALA A 178 5.17 -16.71 -8.21
N TYR A 179 4.36 -16.30 -9.19
CA TYR A 179 3.89 -17.16 -10.25
C TYR A 179 3.58 -16.37 -11.53
N THR A 180 3.67 -17.05 -12.68
CA THR A 180 3.39 -16.45 -14.00
C THR A 180 2.56 -17.41 -14.87
N TRP A 181 1.53 -16.89 -15.50
CA TRP A 181 0.84 -17.50 -16.65
C TRP A 181 1.27 -16.71 -17.88
N ASP A 182 1.93 -17.39 -18.83
CA ASP A 182 2.40 -16.83 -20.11
C ASP A 182 2.17 -17.78 -21.30
N ASP A 183 1.54 -18.93 -21.05
CA ASP A 183 1.10 -19.83 -22.13
C ASP A 183 -0.19 -19.25 -22.78
N PRO A 184 -0.15 -18.90 -24.08
CA PRO A 184 -1.30 -18.31 -24.77
C PRO A 184 -2.56 -19.19 -24.74
N ALA A 185 -2.42 -20.52 -24.71
CA ALA A 185 -3.56 -21.41 -24.64
C ALA A 185 -4.23 -21.41 -23.26
N VAL A 186 -3.44 -21.23 -22.22
CA VAL A 186 -3.94 -21.07 -20.84
C VAL A 186 -4.57 -19.68 -20.66
N LEU A 187 -3.89 -18.63 -21.10
CA LEU A 187 -4.41 -17.26 -21.04
C LEU A 187 -5.72 -17.09 -21.81
N ALA A 188 -5.86 -17.75 -22.94
CA ALA A 188 -7.08 -17.72 -23.75
C ALA A 188 -8.32 -18.32 -23.04
N THR A 189 -8.15 -19.05 -21.94
CA THR A 189 -9.28 -19.54 -21.15
C THR A 189 -9.95 -18.43 -20.34
N GLY A 190 -9.20 -17.37 -20.02
CA GLY A 190 -9.63 -16.31 -19.12
C GLY A 190 -9.89 -16.77 -17.67
N ASP A 191 -9.56 -18.03 -17.34
CA ASP A 191 -9.80 -18.66 -16.04
C ASP A 191 -8.52 -19.36 -15.56
N LEU A 192 -7.85 -18.76 -14.60
CA LEU A 192 -6.50 -19.10 -14.17
C LEU A 192 -6.49 -19.47 -12.69
N SER A 193 -5.78 -20.54 -12.35
CA SER A 193 -5.66 -20.97 -10.95
C SER A 193 -4.26 -21.46 -10.64
N VAL A 194 -3.81 -21.20 -9.42
CA VAL A 194 -2.56 -21.75 -8.87
C VAL A 194 -2.68 -21.90 -7.35
N THR A 195 -2.04 -22.92 -6.79
CA THR A 195 -1.89 -23.10 -5.35
C THR A 195 -0.45 -22.80 -4.95
N LEU A 196 -0.25 -21.86 -4.02
CA LEU A 196 1.06 -21.43 -3.53
C LEU A 196 1.21 -21.66 -2.02
N ASP A 197 2.44 -21.61 -1.54
CA ASP A 197 2.73 -21.50 -0.11
C ASP A 197 2.54 -20.05 0.39
N PRO A 198 2.10 -19.84 1.64
CA PRO A 198 1.85 -18.51 2.20
C PRO A 198 3.15 -17.85 2.70
N ASP A 199 4.15 -17.72 1.82
CA ASP A 199 5.49 -17.25 2.17
C ASP A 199 5.61 -15.72 2.25
N TYR A 200 4.56 -14.99 1.85
CA TYR A 200 4.57 -13.53 1.72
C TYR A 200 3.38 -12.91 2.44
N SER A 201 3.49 -11.63 2.78
CA SER A 201 2.46 -10.89 3.53
C SER A 201 1.34 -10.33 2.66
N TYR A 202 1.53 -10.25 1.36
CA TYR A 202 0.50 -9.85 0.41
C TYR A 202 0.74 -10.45 -0.97
N TYR A 203 -0.36 -10.59 -1.72
CA TYR A 203 -0.40 -11.12 -3.07
C TYR A 203 -1.33 -10.24 -3.91
N TYR A 204 -0.89 -9.76 -5.06
CA TYR A 204 -1.74 -9.06 -6.01
C TYR A 204 -1.48 -9.53 -7.43
N ILE A 205 -2.41 -9.25 -8.34
CA ILE A 205 -2.32 -9.65 -9.73
C ILE A 205 -1.81 -8.48 -10.57
N ARG A 206 -0.86 -8.76 -11.45
CA ARG A 206 -0.46 -7.88 -12.55
C ARG A 206 -0.79 -8.55 -13.86
N VAL A 207 -1.54 -7.84 -14.70
CA VAL A 207 -1.86 -8.23 -16.08
C VAL A 207 -1.05 -7.38 -17.02
N THR A 208 -0.49 -7.99 -18.06
CA THR A 208 0.15 -7.30 -19.19
C THR A 208 -0.59 -7.68 -20.47
N GLN A 209 -1.01 -6.68 -21.24
CA GLN A 209 -1.68 -6.87 -22.51
C GLN A 209 -0.68 -6.91 -23.68
N GLY A 210 -1.14 -7.28 -24.86
CA GLY A 210 -0.29 -7.49 -26.04
C GLY A 210 0.33 -6.21 -26.59
N ASP A 211 -0.29 -5.07 -26.37
CA ASP A 211 0.21 -3.74 -26.70
C ASP A 211 1.15 -3.14 -25.64
N GLY A 212 1.21 -3.77 -24.47
CA GLY A 212 2.07 -3.41 -23.35
C GLY A 212 1.35 -2.70 -22.20
N ASP A 213 0.05 -2.46 -22.30
CA ASP A 213 -0.75 -1.89 -21.24
C ASP A 213 -0.78 -2.79 -20.00
N LEU A 214 -0.82 -2.17 -18.83
CA LEU A 214 -0.73 -2.84 -17.54
C LEU A 214 -1.99 -2.63 -16.70
N ALA A 215 -2.32 -3.68 -15.93
CA ALA A 215 -3.28 -3.55 -14.85
C ALA A 215 -2.74 -4.21 -13.58
N VAL A 216 -3.08 -3.64 -12.41
CA VAL A 216 -2.72 -4.17 -11.09
C VAL A 216 -3.91 -4.14 -10.16
N THR A 217 -4.12 -5.21 -9.40
CA THR A 217 -5.23 -5.30 -8.45
C THR A 217 -4.86 -4.82 -7.06
N ALA A 218 -5.86 -4.52 -6.24
CA ALA A 218 -5.66 -4.51 -4.80
C ALA A 218 -5.18 -5.89 -4.33
N PRO A 219 -4.33 -5.95 -3.28
CA PRO A 219 -3.84 -7.22 -2.76
C PRO A 219 -4.91 -8.01 -2.00
N VAL A 220 -4.62 -9.29 -1.78
CA VAL A 220 -5.08 -10.02 -0.59
C VAL A 220 -3.89 -10.11 0.36
N TRP A 221 -4.07 -9.62 1.58
CA TRP A 221 -3.06 -9.70 2.63
C TRP A 221 -3.18 -11.05 3.36
N VAL A 222 -2.04 -11.62 3.75
CA VAL A 222 -1.95 -12.93 4.41
C VAL A 222 -1.19 -12.79 5.71
N GLY A 223 -1.83 -13.18 6.78
CA GLY A 223 -1.36 -12.92 8.14
C GLY A 223 -1.69 -11.49 8.56
N GLU A 224 -1.65 -11.24 9.85
CA GLU A 224 -1.85 -9.88 10.33
C GLU A 224 -0.64 -9.02 10.02
N THR A 225 -0.91 -7.87 9.46
CA THR A 225 0.06 -6.81 9.29
C THR A 225 0.36 -6.17 10.63
N LEU A 226 1.63 -5.94 10.88
CA LEU A 226 2.18 -5.22 12.04
C LEU A 226 1.32 -5.33 13.32
N LYS A 227 1.42 -6.47 13.97
CA LYS A 227 0.84 -6.71 15.29
C LYS A 227 1.56 -5.95 16.40
N LEU A 228 2.75 -5.46 16.10
CA LEU A 228 3.59 -4.66 16.97
C LEU A 228 4.18 -3.51 16.17
N GLY A 229 4.01 -2.28 16.63
CA GLY A 229 4.50 -1.10 15.93
C GLY A 229 4.74 0.11 16.81
N ILE A 230 5.09 1.22 16.15
CA ILE A 230 5.25 2.53 16.78
C ILE A 230 3.98 3.34 16.46
N SER A 231 3.24 3.73 17.48
CA SER A 231 2.03 4.54 17.33
C SER A 231 2.30 6.05 17.45
N ASP A 232 3.40 6.44 18.12
CA ASP A 232 3.75 7.84 18.25
C ASP A 232 5.25 8.03 18.48
N VAL A 233 5.78 9.14 17.95
CA VAL A 233 7.14 9.62 18.21
C VAL A 233 7.09 11.11 18.46
N THR A 234 7.34 11.52 19.69
CA THR A 234 7.40 12.93 20.06
C THR A 234 8.81 13.38 20.41
N CYS A 235 9.14 14.60 20.06
CA CYS A 235 10.37 15.27 20.46
C CYS A 235 10.06 16.28 21.57
N GLY A 236 10.87 16.32 22.62
CA GLY A 236 10.69 17.21 23.76
C GLY A 236 10.82 18.70 23.42
N THR A 237 11.21 19.03 22.19
CA THR A 237 11.25 20.40 21.65
C THR A 237 10.93 20.40 20.16
N SER A 238 10.19 21.42 19.71
CA SER A 238 9.92 21.67 18.29
C SER A 238 11.06 22.45 17.59
N THR A 239 12.00 22.98 18.38
CA THR A 239 13.14 23.78 17.90
C THR A 239 14.43 23.21 18.48
N PRO A 240 14.95 22.09 17.95
CA PRO A 240 16.20 21.51 18.44
C PRO A 240 17.38 22.44 18.14
N VAL A 241 18.27 22.61 19.15
CA VAL A 241 19.51 23.40 19.03
C VAL A 241 20.68 22.44 18.91
N THR A 242 21.55 22.70 17.94
CA THR A 242 22.77 21.91 17.72
C THR A 242 23.61 21.78 18.99
N GLY A 243 23.97 20.55 19.34
CA GLY A 243 24.78 20.23 20.52
C GLY A 243 23.99 20.12 21.83
N GLU A 244 22.73 20.50 21.88
CA GLU A 244 21.85 20.29 23.04
C GLU A 244 21.25 18.90 23.09
N LYS A 245 20.96 18.45 24.31
CA LYS A 245 20.30 17.16 24.53
C LYS A 245 18.80 17.30 24.21
N MET A 246 18.29 16.35 23.45
CA MET A 246 16.87 16.26 23.13
C MET A 246 16.31 14.92 23.65
N THR A 247 15.09 14.97 24.18
CA THR A 247 14.34 13.76 24.52
C THR A 247 13.46 13.38 23.35
N VAL A 248 13.57 12.15 22.89
CA VAL A 248 12.62 11.53 21.96
C VAL A 248 11.84 10.49 22.72
N THR A 249 10.53 10.58 22.64
CA THR A 249 9.59 9.67 23.28
C THR A 249 8.90 8.86 22.19
N THR A 250 8.94 7.53 22.30
CA THR A 250 8.35 6.61 21.35
C THR A 250 7.29 5.76 22.05
N THR A 251 6.07 5.79 21.57
CA THR A 251 4.98 4.93 22.04
C THR A 251 4.87 3.72 21.14
N LEU A 252 4.89 2.52 21.73
CA LEU A 252 4.73 1.25 21.03
C LEU A 252 3.33 0.72 21.26
N PHE A 253 2.75 0.07 20.27
CA PHE A 253 1.49 -0.67 20.40
C PHE A 253 1.70 -2.14 20.10
N ASN A 254 0.82 -2.98 20.64
CA ASN A 254 0.74 -4.41 20.38
C ASN A 254 -0.74 -4.79 20.22
N SER A 255 -1.15 -5.24 19.07
CA SER A 255 -2.50 -5.73 18.78
C SER A 255 -2.65 -7.23 18.97
N GLU A 256 -1.53 -7.93 19.29
CA GLU A 256 -1.55 -9.37 19.56
C GLU A 256 -2.27 -9.70 20.87
N SER A 257 -2.74 -10.93 20.96
CA SER A 257 -3.31 -11.50 22.19
C SER A 257 -2.26 -11.93 23.22
N THR A 258 -0.97 -11.77 22.91
CA THR A 258 0.17 -12.11 23.77
C THR A 258 1.12 -10.93 23.93
N ASP A 259 1.81 -10.88 25.06
CA ASP A 259 2.80 -9.84 25.33
C ASP A 259 3.98 -9.92 24.36
N ALA A 260 4.45 -8.77 23.88
CA ALA A 260 5.59 -8.66 22.97
C ALA A 260 6.80 -8.04 23.67
N ARG A 261 7.90 -8.78 23.76
CA ARG A 261 9.16 -8.28 24.32
C ARG A 261 9.99 -7.56 23.26
N ILE A 262 10.31 -6.28 23.51
CA ILE A 262 11.11 -5.45 22.63
C ILE A 262 12.60 -5.67 22.91
N LYS A 263 13.30 -6.26 21.95
CA LYS A 263 14.74 -6.54 22.06
C LYS A 263 15.58 -5.29 21.98
N SER A 264 15.23 -4.38 21.06
CA SER A 264 15.94 -3.11 20.90
C SER A 264 15.09 -2.06 20.20
N ILE A 265 15.35 -0.79 20.51
CA ILE A 265 14.88 0.35 19.74
C ILE A 265 16.12 1.13 19.29
N THR A 266 16.19 1.46 18.01
CA THR A 266 17.28 2.22 17.42
C THR A 266 16.76 3.54 16.88
N TYR A 267 17.40 4.63 17.26
CA TYR A 267 17.13 5.97 16.74
C TYR A 267 18.22 6.35 15.74
N ALA A 268 17.82 6.73 14.54
CA ALA A 268 18.73 7.10 13.46
C ALA A 268 18.21 8.31 12.68
N VAL A 269 19.12 9.04 12.04
CA VAL A 269 18.82 10.07 11.05
C VAL A 269 19.49 9.67 9.74
N GLY A 270 18.69 9.36 8.72
CA GLY A 270 19.20 8.73 7.52
C GLY A 270 19.88 7.39 7.85
N SER A 271 21.10 7.20 7.42
CA SER A 271 21.92 6.00 7.72
C SER A 271 22.70 6.09 9.04
N GLN A 272 22.68 7.25 9.71
CA GLN A 272 23.45 7.45 10.94
C GLN A 272 22.65 7.05 12.17
N VAL A 273 23.11 6.00 12.85
CA VAL A 273 22.55 5.59 14.14
C VAL A 273 22.98 6.58 15.23
N LEU A 274 22.03 7.20 15.90
CA LEU A 274 22.26 8.15 17.00
C LEU A 274 22.39 7.43 18.33
N THR A 275 21.53 6.45 18.57
CA THR A 275 21.55 5.62 19.79
C THR A 275 20.70 4.37 19.60
N SER A 276 20.93 3.38 20.46
CA SER A 276 20.13 2.17 20.56
C SER A 276 19.89 1.79 22.01
N ALA A 277 18.67 1.45 22.36
CA ALA A 277 18.31 0.85 23.63
C ALA A 277 18.15 -0.68 23.43
N THR A 278 18.75 -1.47 24.32
CA THR A 278 18.54 -2.92 24.39
C THR A 278 17.60 -3.23 25.53
N ASP A 279 16.78 -4.28 25.37
CA ASP A 279 15.78 -4.72 26.37
C ASP A 279 14.81 -3.57 26.74
N ALA A 280 14.18 -3.00 25.72
CA ALA A 280 13.39 -1.78 25.84
C ALA A 280 12.02 -2.00 26.54
N GLY A 281 11.73 -3.22 27.00
CA GLY A 281 10.53 -3.52 27.78
C GLY A 281 9.60 -4.52 27.11
N THR A 282 8.40 -4.66 27.66
CA THR A 282 7.34 -5.54 27.16
C THR A 282 6.10 -4.70 26.84
N VAL A 283 5.59 -4.81 25.62
CA VAL A 283 4.31 -4.23 25.23
C VAL A 283 3.23 -5.25 25.56
N PRO A 284 2.25 -4.92 26.44
CA PRO A 284 1.20 -5.85 26.83
C PRO A 284 0.35 -6.30 25.64
N ALA A 285 -0.26 -7.46 25.74
CA ALA A 285 -1.27 -7.94 24.81
C ALA A 285 -2.39 -6.91 24.63
N SER A 286 -2.76 -6.62 23.38
CA SER A 286 -3.79 -5.63 23.03
C SER A 286 -3.62 -4.28 23.74
N GLY A 287 -2.37 -3.84 23.91
CA GLY A 287 -2.03 -2.66 24.70
C GLY A 287 -0.91 -1.82 24.12
N THR A 288 -0.56 -0.78 24.85
CA THR A 288 0.56 0.10 24.55
C THR A 288 1.63 0.03 25.64
N LEU A 289 2.87 0.22 25.27
CA LEU A 289 3.95 0.51 26.19
C LEU A 289 4.11 2.02 26.28
N ASP A 290 3.91 2.59 27.50
CA ASP A 290 4.17 3.97 27.79
C ASP A 290 5.63 4.34 27.50
N PRO A 291 5.89 5.60 27.19
CA PRO A 291 6.99 6.01 26.34
C PRO A 291 8.35 5.55 26.83
N VAL A 292 9.06 4.86 25.94
CA VAL A 292 10.50 4.69 26.08
C VAL A 292 11.14 6.03 25.79
N SER A 293 11.51 6.78 26.85
CA SER A 293 12.13 8.10 26.72
C SER A 293 13.64 7.98 26.59
N TYR A 294 14.21 8.59 25.56
CA TYR A 294 15.65 8.68 25.37
C TYR A 294 16.12 10.15 25.44
N THR A 295 16.97 10.48 26.41
CA THR A 295 17.35 11.87 26.72
C THR A 295 18.74 12.27 26.22
N HIS A 296 19.37 11.54 25.29
CA HIS A 296 20.77 11.80 24.93
C HIS A 296 21.02 12.01 23.43
N LEU A 297 19.97 12.31 22.63
CA LEU A 297 20.16 12.68 21.24
C LEU A 297 20.74 14.10 21.16
N ARG A 298 21.90 14.26 20.52
CA ARG A 298 22.42 15.58 20.15
C ARG A 298 21.94 15.90 18.74
N ALA A 299 21.35 17.07 18.56
CA ALA A 299 21.06 17.59 17.24
C ALA A 299 22.40 17.75 16.50
N HIS A 300 22.55 17.09 15.35
CA HIS A 300 23.71 17.23 14.48
C HIS A 300 23.48 18.35 13.46
N GLU A 301 24.56 19.11 13.15
CA GLU A 301 24.55 19.99 11.99
C GLU A 301 24.43 19.12 10.72
N THR A 302 23.43 19.42 9.90
CA THR A 302 23.49 19.05 8.49
C THR A 302 24.43 20.06 7.85
N GLU A 303 25.64 19.62 7.47
CA GLU A 303 26.48 20.42 6.58
C GLU A 303 25.68 20.72 5.30
N ALA A 304 25.66 22.01 4.95
CA ALA A 304 24.94 22.56 3.81
C ALA A 304 25.56 22.14 2.48
#